data_c731aabb632b6412e5bbabd85af0728b
#
_entry.id   c731aabb632b6412e5bbabd85af0728b
#
_cell.length_a   1.000
_cell.length_b   1.000
_cell.length_c   1.000
_cell.angle_alpha   90.00
_cell.angle_beta   90.00
_cell.angle_gamma   90.00
#
_symmetry.space_group_name_H-M   'P 1'
#
loop_
_entity.id
_entity.type
_entity.pdbx_description
1 polymer ?
#
loop_
_entity_poly.entity_id
_entity_poly.type
_entity_poly.pdbx_seq_one_letter_code
_entity_poly.pdbx_strand_id
1 'polypeptide(L)'
;KAATLVVGKPSAICLVSALSVYGLTDVIPRKTWITVPATKRTQISSLKVLRQIDPQWNIGIEKKDGYMITSIERTLVESFCYKNMIGSNTPIEALREGIRQKLTTPSKVLDMAKKMGVVHRILPYLEAMA
;
A
#
# COMPACT_ATOMS: atom_id res chain seq x y z
N LYS A 1 4.01 -11.76 5.80
CA LYS A 1 5.27 -12.50 5.67
C LYS A 1 5.06 -13.87 5.06
N ALA A 2 4.17 -14.66 5.65
CA ALA A 2 3.87 -16.00 5.14
C ALA A 2 3.32 -15.95 3.70
N ALA A 3 2.53 -14.93 3.37
CA ALA A 3 1.93 -14.81 2.04
C ALA A 3 2.98 -14.69 0.93
N THR A 4 4.04 -13.90 1.17
CA THR A 4 5.10 -13.74 0.17
C THR A 4 5.97 -14.99 0.08
N LEU A 5 6.09 -15.75 1.17
CA LEU A 5 6.80 -17.04 1.13
C LEU A 5 6.02 -18.08 0.33
N VAL A 6 4.68 -18.07 0.45
CA VAL A 6 3.81 -19.01 -0.28
C VAL A 6 3.78 -18.68 -1.77
N VAL A 7 3.59 -17.39 -2.10
CA VAL A 7 3.51 -16.94 -3.50
C VAL A 7 4.88 -16.90 -4.17
N GLY A 8 5.91 -16.59 -3.38
CA GLY A 8 7.27 -16.42 -3.89
C GLY A 8 7.46 -15.05 -4.54
N LYS A 9 8.67 -14.81 -5.00
CA LYS A 9 9.02 -13.57 -5.69
C LYS A 9 8.62 -13.65 -7.15
N PRO A 10 8.23 -12.52 -7.78
CA PRO A 10 8.09 -11.22 -7.16
C PRO A 10 6.70 -11.02 -6.54
N SER A 11 6.66 -10.72 -5.26
CA SER A 11 5.43 -10.35 -4.56
C SER A 11 5.77 -9.47 -3.36
N ALA A 12 4.83 -8.64 -2.95
CA ALA A 12 5.00 -7.77 -1.79
C ALA A 12 3.68 -7.60 -1.04
N ILE A 13 3.74 -7.51 0.29
CA ILE A 13 2.58 -7.18 1.10
C ILE A 13 2.15 -5.76 0.79
N CYS A 14 0.85 -5.50 0.65
CA CYS A 14 0.33 -4.20 0.26
C CYS A 14 -0.99 -3.86 0.96
N LEU A 15 -1.49 -2.65 0.70
CA LEU A 15 -2.77 -2.11 1.17
C LEU A 15 -3.02 -2.35 2.66
N VAL A 16 -4.20 -2.87 3.02
CA VAL A 16 -4.59 -3.02 4.43
C VAL A 16 -3.59 -3.88 5.20
N SER A 17 -3.04 -4.91 4.58
CA SER A 17 -2.03 -5.75 5.22
C SER A 17 -0.75 -4.96 5.51
N ALA A 18 -0.30 -4.11 4.58
CA ALA A 18 0.84 -3.23 4.81
C ALA A 18 0.52 -2.16 5.86
N LEU A 19 -0.67 -1.55 5.80
CA LEU A 19 -1.09 -0.59 6.81
C LEU A 19 -1.06 -1.21 8.21
N SER A 20 -1.50 -2.45 8.31
CA SER A 20 -1.49 -3.19 9.58
C SER A 20 -0.06 -3.40 10.09
N VAL A 21 0.86 -3.77 9.20
CA VAL A 21 2.28 -3.96 9.57
C VAL A 21 2.88 -2.65 10.09
N TYR A 22 2.54 -1.52 9.48
CA TYR A 22 3.06 -0.22 9.90
C TYR A 22 2.31 0.37 11.11
N GLY A 23 1.24 -0.28 11.58
CA GLY A 23 0.45 0.22 12.71
C GLY A 23 -0.40 1.42 12.35
N LEU A 24 -0.82 1.55 11.12
CA LEU A 24 -1.58 2.70 10.63
C LEU A 24 -3.09 2.44 10.54
N THR A 25 -3.54 1.26 10.88
CA THR A 25 -4.95 0.92 10.91
C THR A 25 -5.25 -0.10 12.00
N ASP A 26 -6.45 -0.04 12.55
CA ASP A 26 -6.96 -1.05 13.49
C ASP A 26 -7.70 -2.16 12.74
N VAL A 27 -7.89 -2.02 11.44
CA VAL A 27 -8.57 -3.03 10.63
C VAL A 27 -7.71 -4.29 10.56
N ILE A 28 -8.34 -5.42 10.86
CA ILE A 28 -7.69 -6.74 10.72
C ILE A 28 -8.17 -7.32 9.39
N PRO A 29 -7.28 -7.45 8.38
CA PRO A 29 -7.72 -7.95 7.09
C PRO A 29 -8.06 -9.44 7.17
N ARG A 30 -9.17 -9.84 6.56
CA ARG A 30 -9.58 -11.24 6.50
C ARG A 30 -8.62 -12.07 5.64
N LYS A 31 -8.11 -11.44 4.59
CA LYS A 31 -7.13 -12.05 3.69
C LYS A 31 -5.91 -11.15 3.63
N THR A 32 -4.75 -11.75 3.47
CA THR A 32 -3.54 -10.97 3.27
C THR A 32 -3.54 -10.35 1.88
N TRP A 33 -3.31 -9.04 1.81
CA TRP A 33 -3.21 -8.32 0.55
C TRP A 33 -1.78 -8.35 0.05
N ILE A 34 -1.59 -8.80 -1.19
CA ILE A 34 -0.28 -8.78 -1.86
C ILE A 34 -0.40 -8.14 -3.22
N THR A 35 0.68 -7.52 -3.68
CA THR A 35 0.80 -7.01 -5.04
C THR A 35 1.84 -7.82 -5.79
N VAL A 36 1.57 -8.08 -7.05
CA VAL A 36 2.43 -8.85 -7.93
C VAL A 36 2.49 -8.19 -9.31
N PRO A 37 3.54 -8.45 -10.13
CA PRO A 37 3.53 -8.01 -11.52
C PRO A 37 2.33 -8.59 -12.27
N ALA A 38 1.86 -7.88 -13.29
CA ALA A 38 0.69 -8.31 -14.06
C ALA A 38 0.87 -9.70 -14.70
N THR A 39 2.12 -10.06 -14.99
CA THR A 39 2.44 -11.35 -15.62
C THR A 39 2.48 -12.52 -14.66
N LYS A 40 2.58 -12.26 -13.36
CA LYS A 40 2.64 -13.33 -12.36
C LYS A 40 1.25 -13.90 -12.13
N ARG A 41 1.13 -15.21 -12.19
CA ARG A 41 -0.12 -15.90 -11.93
C ARG A 41 -0.10 -16.58 -10.58
N THR A 42 -1.17 -16.36 -9.80
CA THR A 42 -1.37 -17.00 -8.53
C THR A 42 -2.86 -16.99 -8.21
N GLN A 43 -3.34 -18.06 -7.60
CA GLN A 43 -4.76 -18.19 -7.22
C GLN A 43 -4.83 -18.89 -5.87
N ILE A 44 -4.53 -18.17 -4.82
CA ILE A 44 -4.60 -18.69 -3.45
C ILE A 44 -5.77 -17.99 -2.77
N SER A 45 -6.78 -18.77 -2.37
CA SER A 45 -8.05 -18.23 -1.85
C SER A 45 -7.89 -17.43 -0.56
N SER A 46 -6.82 -17.64 0.21
CA SER A 46 -6.55 -16.87 1.42
C SER A 46 -5.91 -15.51 1.16
N LEU A 47 -5.64 -15.19 -0.10
CA LEU A 47 -4.97 -13.95 -0.48
C LEU A 47 -5.87 -13.05 -1.33
N LYS A 48 -5.69 -11.73 -1.16
CA LYS A 48 -6.19 -10.72 -2.09
C LYS A 48 -5.03 -10.27 -2.94
N VAL A 49 -5.10 -10.50 -4.25
CA VAL A 49 -3.97 -10.25 -5.15
C VAL A 49 -4.26 -9.04 -6.02
N LEU A 50 -3.35 -8.05 -5.98
CA LEU A 50 -3.37 -6.91 -6.90
C LEU A 50 -2.26 -7.10 -7.93
N ARG A 51 -2.63 -7.09 -9.20
CA ARG A 51 -1.68 -7.22 -10.30
C ARG A 51 -1.34 -5.83 -10.82
N GLN A 52 -0.04 -5.52 -10.84
CA GLN A 52 0.47 -4.20 -11.24
C GLN A 52 1.25 -4.33 -12.54
N ILE A 53 1.06 -3.35 -13.44
CA ILE A 53 1.81 -3.27 -14.67
C ILE A 53 3.15 -2.58 -14.38
N ASP A 54 4.29 -3.12 -14.89
CA ASP A 54 5.56 -2.43 -14.82
C ASP A 54 5.47 -1.06 -15.52
N PRO A 55 6.11 -0.01 -15.01
CA PRO A 55 7.05 0.01 -13.88
C PRO A 55 6.38 0.15 -12.51
N GLN A 56 5.05 0.24 -12.44
CA GLN A 56 4.37 0.48 -11.16
C GLN A 56 4.63 -0.61 -10.14
N TRP A 57 4.88 -1.83 -10.58
CA TRP A 57 5.25 -2.91 -9.68
C TRP A 57 6.45 -2.55 -8.81
N ASN A 58 7.48 -1.94 -9.42
CA ASN A 58 8.76 -1.68 -8.75
C ASN A 58 8.78 -0.40 -7.91
N ILE A 59 7.80 0.49 -8.07
CA ILE A 59 7.79 1.77 -7.36
C ILE A 59 7.46 1.54 -5.89
N GLY A 60 8.38 1.94 -4.99
CA GLY A 60 8.10 1.90 -3.56
C GLY A 60 7.96 0.50 -2.98
N ILE A 61 8.73 -0.46 -3.46
CA ILE A 61 8.81 -1.78 -2.86
C ILE A 61 10.05 -1.83 -1.98
N GLU A 62 9.89 -2.26 -0.73
CA GLU A 62 10.97 -2.35 0.24
C GLU A 62 11.10 -3.77 0.78
N LYS A 63 12.29 -4.09 1.26
CA LYS A 63 12.55 -5.36 1.94
C LYS A 63 12.48 -5.11 3.45
N LYS A 64 11.74 -5.94 4.16
CA LYS A 64 11.59 -5.85 5.62
C LYS A 64 11.56 -7.24 6.22
N ASP A 65 12.48 -7.52 7.15
CA ASP A 65 12.51 -8.79 7.89
C ASP A 65 12.41 -10.03 6.98
N GLY A 66 13.08 -9.97 5.82
CA GLY A 66 13.14 -11.10 4.91
C GLY A 66 11.96 -11.21 3.95
N TYR A 67 11.04 -10.24 3.93
CA TYR A 67 9.94 -10.21 2.96
C TYR A 67 9.83 -8.83 2.31
N MET A 68 9.09 -8.77 1.22
CA MET A 68 8.87 -7.51 0.49
C MET A 68 7.55 -6.89 0.91
N ILE A 69 7.54 -5.57 1.01
CA ILE A 69 6.36 -4.81 1.40
C ILE A 69 6.36 -3.47 0.64
N THR A 70 5.17 -2.94 0.35
CA THR A 70 5.09 -1.59 -0.20
C THR A 70 5.54 -0.59 0.86
N SER A 71 6.27 0.45 0.45
CA SER A 71 6.71 1.50 1.37
C SER A 71 5.51 2.18 2.02
N ILE A 72 5.74 2.91 3.12
CA ILE A 72 4.68 3.67 3.79
C ILE A 72 4.02 4.61 2.79
N GLU A 73 4.82 5.36 2.02
CA GLU A 73 4.29 6.33 1.06
C GLU A 73 3.46 5.64 -0.03
N ARG A 74 3.97 4.56 -0.61
CA ARG A 74 3.21 3.82 -1.62
C ARG A 74 1.94 3.22 -1.03
N THR A 75 2.02 2.66 0.17
CA THR A 75 0.86 2.07 0.84
C THR A 75 -0.24 3.12 1.04
N LEU A 76 0.13 4.31 1.50
CA LEU A 76 -0.82 5.39 1.71
C LEU A 76 -1.45 5.85 0.40
N VAL A 77 -0.64 6.05 -0.64
CA VAL A 77 -1.16 6.46 -1.95
C VAL A 77 -2.10 5.41 -2.51
N GLU A 78 -1.72 4.14 -2.47
CA GLU A 78 -2.57 3.05 -2.97
C GLU A 78 -3.87 2.95 -2.20
N SER A 79 -3.86 3.23 -0.90
CA SER A 79 -5.08 3.15 -0.10
C SER A 79 -6.15 4.12 -0.59
N PHE A 80 -5.75 5.29 -1.11
CA PHE A 80 -6.70 6.23 -1.73
C PHE A 80 -7.16 5.74 -3.11
N CYS A 81 -6.28 5.09 -3.86
CA CYS A 81 -6.64 4.53 -5.16
C CYS A 81 -7.67 3.41 -5.05
N TYR A 82 -7.61 2.64 -3.99
CA TYR A 82 -8.47 1.47 -3.77
C TYR A 82 -9.44 1.67 -2.60
N LYS A 83 -9.79 2.90 -2.29
CA LYS A 83 -10.66 3.20 -1.13
C LYS A 83 -12.01 2.50 -1.18
N ASN A 84 -12.52 2.23 -2.39
CA ASN A 84 -13.78 1.52 -2.53
C ASN A 84 -13.70 0.06 -2.10
N MET A 85 -12.50 -0.50 -2.06
CA MET A 85 -12.26 -1.89 -1.65
C MET A 85 -11.95 -2.02 -0.16
N ILE A 86 -11.40 -0.96 0.46
CA ILE A 86 -10.91 -1.03 1.84
C ILE A 86 -11.67 -0.11 2.80
N GLY A 87 -12.64 0.65 2.28
CA GLY A 87 -13.41 1.60 3.08
C GLY A 87 -12.87 3.02 2.98
N SER A 88 -13.77 3.99 2.83
CA SER A 88 -13.38 5.38 2.55
C SER A 88 -12.63 6.06 3.69
N ASN A 89 -12.90 5.65 4.94
CA ASN A 89 -12.25 6.27 6.10
C ASN A 89 -10.85 5.73 6.36
N THR A 90 -10.57 4.49 5.97
CA THR A 90 -9.29 3.85 6.24
C THR A 90 -8.11 4.63 5.66
N PRO A 91 -8.14 5.10 4.40
CA PRO A 91 -7.03 5.88 3.86
C PRO A 91 -6.79 7.19 4.61
N ILE A 92 -7.86 7.88 4.97
CA ILE A 92 -7.77 9.18 5.65
C ILE A 92 -7.17 8.99 7.04
N GLU A 93 -7.66 8.02 7.79
CA GLU A 93 -7.16 7.72 9.13
C GLU A 93 -5.70 7.28 9.08
N ALA A 94 -5.34 6.44 8.12
CA ALA A 94 -3.96 5.96 7.97
C ALA A 94 -3.01 7.10 7.63
N LEU A 95 -3.40 8.00 6.73
CA LEU A 95 -2.59 9.16 6.37
C LEU A 95 -2.37 10.08 7.58
N ARG A 96 -3.43 10.38 8.32
CA ARG A 96 -3.30 11.19 9.55
C ARG A 96 -2.35 10.54 10.54
N GLU A 97 -2.52 9.25 10.76
CA GLU A 97 -1.71 8.51 11.74
C GLU A 97 -0.24 8.46 11.33
N GLY A 98 0.03 8.24 10.06
CA GLY A 98 1.40 8.24 9.54
C GLY A 98 2.10 9.57 9.73
N ILE A 99 1.39 10.67 9.49
CA ILE A 99 1.93 12.01 9.68
C ILE A 99 2.08 12.31 11.17
N ARG A 100 1.08 11.96 11.98
CA ARG A 100 1.11 12.18 13.42
C ARG A 100 2.29 11.47 14.08
N GLN A 101 2.56 10.23 13.68
CA GLN A 101 3.68 9.45 14.21
C GLN A 101 5.03 9.83 13.58
N LYS A 102 5.03 10.77 12.65
CA LYS A 102 6.24 11.21 11.94
C LYS A 102 6.91 10.10 11.14
N LEU A 103 6.12 9.12 10.69
CA LEU A 103 6.61 8.05 9.82
C LEU A 103 6.77 8.54 8.38
N THR A 104 6.03 9.57 8.01
CA THR A 104 6.11 10.19 6.69
C THR A 104 5.69 11.66 6.79
N THR A 105 5.76 12.37 5.67
CA THR A 105 5.33 13.77 5.57
C THR A 105 4.41 13.92 4.35
N PRO A 106 3.56 14.98 4.31
CA PRO A 106 2.75 15.24 3.11
C PRO A 106 3.59 15.35 1.84
N SER A 107 4.79 15.96 1.93
CA SER A 107 5.68 16.11 0.80
C SER A 107 6.14 14.76 0.25
N LYS A 108 6.52 13.84 1.12
CA LYS A 108 6.97 12.50 0.70
C LYS A 108 5.83 11.71 0.05
N VAL A 109 4.63 11.82 0.61
CA VAL A 109 3.45 11.14 0.06
C VAL A 109 3.12 11.72 -1.32
N LEU A 110 3.18 13.04 -1.47
CA LEU A 110 2.94 13.68 -2.77
C LEU A 110 3.98 13.24 -3.81
N ASP A 111 5.24 13.16 -3.42
CA ASP A 111 6.29 12.71 -4.33
C ASP A 111 6.03 11.29 -4.82
N MET A 112 5.58 10.42 -3.94
CA MET A 112 5.22 9.05 -4.33
C MET A 112 4.03 9.05 -5.28
N ALA A 113 3.01 9.87 -5.02
CA ALA A 113 1.86 9.98 -5.91
C ALA A 113 2.26 10.46 -7.30
N LYS A 114 3.24 11.38 -7.38
CA LYS A 114 3.79 11.83 -8.67
C LYS A 114 4.46 10.69 -9.42
N LYS A 115 5.28 9.90 -8.72
CA LYS A 115 5.96 8.74 -9.33
C LYS A 115 4.96 7.71 -9.85
N MET A 116 3.84 7.56 -9.17
CA MET A 116 2.80 6.61 -9.55
C MET A 116 1.80 7.18 -10.55
N GLY A 117 1.88 8.49 -10.84
CA GLY A 117 0.98 9.14 -11.78
C GLY A 117 -0.45 9.31 -11.29
N VAL A 118 -0.66 9.40 -9.99
CA VAL A 118 -1.99 9.44 -9.36
C VAL A 118 -2.19 10.61 -8.40
N VAL A 119 -1.50 11.72 -8.64
CA VAL A 119 -1.59 12.92 -7.79
C VAL A 119 -3.05 13.34 -7.55
N HIS A 120 -3.88 13.27 -8.58
CA HIS A 120 -5.29 13.68 -8.50
C HIS A 120 -6.08 12.87 -7.45
N ARG A 121 -5.61 11.69 -7.10
CA ARG A 121 -6.29 10.82 -6.13
C ARG A 121 -6.05 11.24 -4.69
N ILE A 122 -4.95 11.93 -4.42
CA ILE A 122 -4.54 12.20 -3.04
C ILE A 122 -4.40 13.70 -2.75
N LEU A 123 -4.17 14.54 -3.75
CA LEU A 123 -3.89 15.95 -3.55
C LEU A 123 -4.94 16.69 -2.70
N PRO A 124 -6.26 16.52 -2.92
CA PRO A 124 -7.25 17.21 -2.07
C PRO A 124 -7.11 16.87 -0.59
N TYR A 125 -6.75 15.64 -0.26
CA TYR A 125 -6.60 15.22 1.14
C TYR A 125 -5.33 15.81 1.76
N LEU A 126 -4.25 15.88 0.98
CA LEU A 126 -3.01 16.50 1.46
C LEU A 126 -3.18 18.01 1.68
N GLU A 127 -3.91 18.68 0.80
CA GLU A 127 -4.21 20.10 0.95
C GLU A 127 -5.04 20.37 2.21
N ALA A 128 -6.00 19.51 2.50
CA ALA A 128 -6.84 19.63 3.69
C ALA A 128 -6.05 19.46 5.00
N MET A 129 -4.91 18.78 4.95
CA MET A 129 -4.07 18.52 6.11
C MET A 129 -2.92 19.51 6.28
N ALA A 130 -2.74 20.37 5.30
CA ALA A 130 -1.64 21.35 5.31
C ALA A 130 -1.84 22.44 6.37
#